data_e1007e5e76e972d4bbf7397cf273ddc1
#
_entry.id   e1007e5e76e972d4bbf7397cf273ddc1
#
_cell.length_a   1.000
_cell.length_b   1.000
_cell.length_c   1.000
_cell.angle_alpha   90.00
_cell.angle_beta   90.00
_cell.angle_gamma   90.00
#
_symmetry.space_group_name_H-M   'P 1'
#
loop_
_entity.id
_entity.type
_entity.pdbx_description
1 polymer ?
#
loop_
_entity_poly.entity_id
_entity_poly.type
_entity_poly.pdbx_seq_one_letter_code
_entity_poly.pdbx_strand_id
1 'polypeptide(L)'
;ILDGDEANPFVLNEYYQAEVDDFTRGEAAYKLRDLEEGLHTLTLKAWDVYNNSSTAEIQFIVAGDDKLEITRVLNYPNPFVNYTEFWFNHNRPFEPLEVQVQVFTVTGKIVWTQNQIVNTDGFLSREITWNGKDDFGDRIGKGVYVYKLTVKSTLTGQQVEKFEKLVIL
;
A
#
# COMPACT_ATOMS: atom_id res chain seq x y z
N ILE A 1 -22.74 -1.60 9.59
CA ILE A 1 -22.39 -0.17 9.66
C ILE A 1 -21.13 0.00 8.84
N LEU A 2 -21.12 0.90 7.89
CA LEU A 2 -19.96 1.28 7.07
C LEU A 2 -19.47 2.64 7.57
N ASP A 3 -18.15 2.77 7.77
CA ASP A 3 -17.46 4.00 8.16
C ASP A 3 -18.06 4.75 9.35
N GLY A 4 -18.68 3.99 10.27
CA GLY A 4 -19.31 4.54 11.46
C GLY A 4 -20.65 5.24 11.22
N ASP A 5 -21.25 5.14 10.03
CA ASP A 5 -22.58 5.70 9.75
C ASP A 5 -23.69 4.86 10.43
N GLU A 6 -23.94 5.15 11.69
CA GLU A 6 -25.01 4.52 12.48
C GLU A 6 -26.43 4.95 12.05
N ALA A 7 -26.54 6.04 11.29
CA ALA A 7 -27.84 6.53 10.84
C ALA A 7 -28.38 5.70 9.67
N ASN A 8 -27.51 5.07 8.88
CA ASN A 8 -27.85 4.29 7.71
C ASN A 8 -27.25 2.86 7.76
N PRO A 9 -27.62 2.03 8.73
CA PRO A 9 -27.07 0.68 8.85
C PRO A 9 -27.62 -0.23 7.73
N PHE A 10 -26.78 -1.13 7.23
CA PHE A 10 -27.27 -2.24 6.39
C PHE A 10 -27.92 -3.31 7.27
N VAL A 11 -29.21 -3.54 7.09
CA VAL A 11 -29.94 -4.59 7.80
C VAL A 11 -29.78 -5.90 7.03
N LEU A 12 -29.10 -6.88 7.62
CA LEU A 12 -28.71 -8.12 6.96
C LEU A 12 -29.61 -9.31 7.27
N ASN A 13 -30.69 -9.13 8.00
CA ASN A 13 -31.57 -10.22 8.44
C ASN A 13 -32.16 -11.04 7.28
N GLU A 14 -32.49 -10.38 6.17
CA GLU A 14 -33.05 -11.04 4.97
C GLU A 14 -31.96 -11.78 4.15
N TYR A 15 -30.71 -11.49 4.40
CA TYR A 15 -29.55 -12.12 3.73
C TYR A 15 -28.95 -13.26 4.55
N TYR A 16 -29.48 -13.51 5.75
CA TYR A 16 -28.99 -14.57 6.64
C TYR A 16 -29.58 -15.92 6.26
N GLN A 17 -28.75 -16.93 6.14
CA GLN A 17 -29.13 -18.32 5.92
C GLN A 17 -28.48 -19.19 7.01
N ALA A 18 -29.28 -19.90 7.78
CA ALA A 18 -28.78 -20.87 8.75
C ALA A 18 -28.18 -22.09 8.03
N GLU A 19 -27.17 -22.70 8.64
CA GLU A 19 -26.66 -23.99 8.17
C GLU A 19 -27.74 -25.06 8.24
N VAL A 20 -27.67 -26.03 7.32
CA VAL A 20 -28.58 -27.18 7.31
C VAL A 20 -28.29 -28.04 8.53
N ASP A 21 -29.31 -28.30 9.34
CA ASP A 21 -29.26 -29.08 10.58
C ASP A 21 -28.42 -28.47 11.73
N ASP A 22 -27.95 -27.23 11.59
CA ASP A 22 -27.26 -26.50 12.67
C ASP A 22 -27.76 -25.04 12.76
N PHE A 23 -28.75 -24.82 13.65
CA PHE A 23 -29.31 -23.47 13.86
C PHE A 23 -28.44 -22.56 14.72
N THR A 24 -27.28 -23.03 15.16
CA THR A 24 -26.30 -22.22 15.91
C THR A 24 -25.34 -21.49 14.97
N ARG A 25 -25.35 -21.82 13.69
CA ARG A 25 -24.47 -21.25 12.65
C ARG A 25 -25.27 -20.79 11.45
N GLY A 26 -24.71 -19.85 10.73
CA GLY A 26 -25.27 -19.37 9.47
C GLY A 26 -24.36 -18.36 8.81
N GLU A 27 -24.73 -18.00 7.61
CA GLU A 27 -23.99 -17.06 6.77
C GLU A 27 -24.92 -15.94 6.29
N ALA A 28 -24.39 -14.72 6.20
CA ALA A 28 -25.04 -13.60 5.57
C ALA A 28 -24.13 -13.05 4.48
N ALA A 29 -24.59 -13.06 3.24
CA ALA A 29 -23.85 -12.52 2.11
C ALA A 29 -24.52 -11.25 1.59
N TYR A 30 -23.81 -10.13 1.62
CA TYR A 30 -24.29 -8.84 1.12
C TYR A 30 -23.24 -8.18 0.25
N LYS A 31 -23.65 -7.68 -0.91
CA LYS A 31 -22.73 -6.99 -1.83
C LYS A 31 -22.80 -5.48 -1.62
N LEU A 32 -21.75 -4.91 -1.03
CA LEU A 32 -21.56 -3.48 -0.99
C LEU A 32 -21.31 -2.95 -2.43
N ARG A 33 -21.87 -1.80 -2.75
CA ARG A 33 -21.76 -1.16 -4.07
C ARG A 33 -21.50 0.32 -3.89
N ASP A 34 -20.93 0.94 -4.93
CA ASP A 34 -20.75 2.39 -5.03
C ASP A 34 -19.95 2.97 -3.84
N LEU A 35 -18.94 2.21 -3.38
CA LEU A 35 -18.03 2.66 -2.35
C LEU A 35 -17.03 3.66 -2.96
N GLU A 36 -16.70 4.70 -2.22
CA GLU A 36 -15.63 5.62 -2.56
C GLU A 36 -14.27 4.93 -2.50
N GLU A 37 -13.28 5.50 -3.19
CA GLU A 37 -11.91 4.99 -3.11
C GLU A 37 -11.29 5.34 -1.76
N GLY A 38 -10.56 4.40 -1.17
CA GLY A 38 -9.84 4.63 0.07
C GLY A 38 -10.06 3.56 1.13
N LEU A 39 -9.70 3.90 2.36
CA LEU A 39 -9.84 3.02 3.52
C LEU A 39 -11.28 3.08 4.05
N HIS A 40 -11.90 1.91 4.19
CA HIS A 40 -13.22 1.74 4.78
C HIS A 40 -13.16 0.85 6.01
N THR A 41 -14.04 1.13 6.96
CA THR A 41 -14.25 0.32 8.16
C THR A 41 -15.64 -0.28 8.12
N LEU A 42 -15.75 -1.59 8.21
CA LEU A 42 -17.02 -2.30 8.28
C LEU A 42 -17.19 -2.88 9.68
N THR A 43 -18.23 -2.43 10.38
CA THR A 43 -18.62 -2.93 11.70
C THR A 43 -19.87 -3.79 11.57
N LEU A 44 -19.76 -5.06 11.92
CA LEU A 44 -20.88 -5.99 12.03
C LEU A 44 -21.35 -6.07 13.48
N LYS A 45 -22.66 -5.89 13.71
CA LYS A 45 -23.28 -6.15 15.00
C LYS A 45 -24.37 -7.20 14.83
N ALA A 46 -24.29 -8.27 15.59
CA ALA A 46 -25.26 -9.35 15.59
C ALA A 46 -25.86 -9.54 16.99
N TRP A 47 -27.12 -10.00 17.04
CA TRP A 47 -27.82 -10.31 18.26
C TRP A 47 -28.27 -11.77 18.25
N ASP A 48 -28.17 -12.42 19.42
CA ASP A 48 -28.79 -13.73 19.64
C ASP A 48 -30.30 -13.65 19.99
N VAL A 49 -30.92 -14.79 20.11
CA VAL A 49 -32.35 -14.88 20.47
C VAL A 49 -32.67 -14.38 21.89
N TYR A 50 -31.64 -14.21 22.73
CA TYR A 50 -31.75 -13.66 24.09
C TYR A 50 -31.43 -12.16 24.14
N ASN A 51 -31.26 -11.52 22.98
CA ASN A 51 -30.94 -10.11 22.83
C ASN A 51 -29.54 -9.72 23.37
N ASN A 52 -28.62 -10.68 23.46
CA ASN A 52 -27.19 -10.35 23.64
C ASN A 52 -26.60 -9.95 22.29
N SER A 53 -25.70 -8.98 22.28
CA SER A 53 -25.06 -8.54 21.04
C SER A 53 -23.55 -8.80 21.05
N SER A 54 -23.01 -9.10 19.86
CA SER A 54 -21.58 -9.16 19.60
C SER A 54 -21.24 -8.24 18.44
N THR A 55 -20.07 -7.64 18.49
CA THR A 55 -19.57 -6.73 17.46
C THR A 55 -18.24 -7.22 16.93
N ALA A 56 -18.09 -7.20 15.62
CA ALA A 56 -16.83 -7.45 14.91
C ALA A 56 -16.53 -6.31 13.95
N GLU A 57 -15.28 -5.97 13.77
CA GLU A 57 -14.84 -4.90 12.89
C GLU A 57 -13.73 -5.39 11.95
N ILE A 58 -13.80 -4.99 10.69
CA ILE A 58 -12.76 -5.19 9.69
C ILE A 58 -12.49 -3.88 8.96
N GLN A 59 -11.27 -3.71 8.51
CA GLN A 59 -10.88 -2.64 7.62
C GLN A 59 -10.52 -3.22 6.25
N PHE A 60 -10.90 -2.50 5.19
CA PHE A 60 -10.57 -2.88 3.82
C PHE A 60 -10.37 -1.64 2.96
N ILE A 61 -9.67 -1.81 1.83
CA ILE A 61 -9.34 -0.71 0.93
C ILE A 61 -10.09 -0.92 -0.39
N VAL A 62 -10.77 0.13 -0.85
CA VAL A 62 -11.31 0.21 -2.20
C VAL A 62 -10.26 0.87 -3.08
N ALA A 63 -9.68 0.09 -4.01
CA ALA A 63 -8.72 0.60 -4.98
C ALA A 63 -9.44 1.38 -6.07
N GLY A 64 -8.86 2.54 -6.43
CA GLY A 64 -9.35 3.31 -7.55
C GLY A 64 -9.09 2.65 -8.91
N ASP A 65 -9.96 2.91 -9.87
CA ASP A 65 -9.78 2.50 -11.26
C ASP A 65 -8.76 3.36 -12.01
N ASP A 66 -8.33 4.48 -11.45
CA ASP A 66 -7.35 5.38 -12.03
C ASP A 66 -6.00 4.68 -12.25
N LYS A 67 -5.31 5.13 -13.28
CA LYS A 67 -3.96 4.64 -13.54
C LYS A 67 -3.03 4.98 -12.38
N LEU A 68 -2.22 3.99 -11.96
CA LEU A 68 -1.16 4.26 -10.98
C LEU A 68 -0.19 5.31 -11.51
N GLU A 69 -0.02 6.38 -10.75
CA GLU A 69 0.90 7.48 -11.07
C GLU A 69 1.89 7.72 -9.93
N ILE A 70 3.13 8.01 -10.30
CA ILE A 70 4.14 8.50 -9.37
C ILE A 70 4.69 9.85 -9.84
N THR A 71 4.86 10.75 -8.89
CA THR A 71 5.39 12.10 -9.12
C THR A 71 6.43 12.45 -8.08
N ARG A 72 7.16 13.54 -8.29
CA ARG A 72 8.16 14.06 -7.36
C ARG A 72 9.14 13.00 -6.86
N VAL A 73 9.63 12.15 -7.75
CA VAL A 73 10.66 11.16 -7.41
C VAL A 73 11.97 11.89 -7.20
N LEU A 74 12.54 11.73 -6.01
CA LEU A 74 13.84 12.29 -5.65
C LEU A 74 14.50 11.44 -4.54
N ASN A 75 15.79 11.59 -4.36
CA ASN A 75 16.46 11.10 -3.16
C ASN A 75 16.98 12.29 -2.33
N TYR A 76 16.86 12.19 -1.00
CA TYR A 76 17.30 13.23 -0.09
C TYR A 76 18.06 12.65 1.12
N PRO A 77 19.22 13.22 1.47
CA PRO A 77 19.96 14.26 0.74
C PRO A 77 20.51 13.78 -0.63
N ASN A 78 20.68 14.69 -1.56
CA ASN A 78 21.38 14.48 -2.83
C ASN A 78 22.11 15.79 -3.21
N PRO A 79 23.45 15.84 -3.25
CA PRO A 79 24.39 14.73 -2.99
C PRO A 79 24.41 14.22 -1.55
N PHE A 80 24.87 12.98 -1.36
CA PHE A 80 25.00 12.39 -0.02
C PHE A 80 26.37 11.70 0.18
N VAL A 81 26.71 11.44 1.45
CA VAL A 81 27.95 10.75 1.83
C VAL A 81 27.67 9.34 2.34
N ASN A 82 26.83 9.21 3.34
CA ASN A 82 26.62 7.94 4.05
C ASN A 82 25.18 7.43 4.03
N TYR A 83 24.24 8.25 3.56
CA TYR A 83 22.82 7.95 3.71
C TYR A 83 21.99 8.83 2.80
N THR A 84 20.95 8.25 2.20
CA THR A 84 19.90 8.95 1.46
C THR A 84 18.59 8.20 1.60
N GLU A 85 17.48 8.89 1.48
CA GLU A 85 16.13 8.35 1.42
C GLU A 85 15.55 8.56 0.03
N PHE A 86 14.80 7.60 -0.48
CA PHE A 86 14.09 7.74 -1.74
C PHE A 86 12.66 8.19 -1.44
N TRP A 87 12.30 9.35 -1.98
CA TRP A 87 10.98 9.96 -1.80
C TRP A 87 10.23 9.95 -3.11
N PHE A 88 8.94 9.64 -3.04
CA PHE A 88 8.05 9.76 -4.20
C PHE A 88 6.62 10.00 -3.74
N ASN A 89 5.85 10.74 -4.57
CA ASN A 89 4.42 10.85 -4.39
C ASN A 89 3.72 9.84 -5.30
N HIS A 90 2.61 9.30 -4.82
CA HIS A 90 1.74 8.37 -5.56
C HIS A 90 0.27 8.72 -5.35
N ASN A 91 -0.61 8.19 -6.20
CA ASN A 91 -2.06 8.39 -6.13
C ASN A 91 -2.81 7.22 -5.47
N ARG A 92 -2.15 6.42 -4.63
CA ARG A 92 -2.70 5.21 -3.96
C ARG A 92 -2.51 5.28 -2.44
N PRO A 93 -3.18 6.22 -1.72
CA PRO A 93 -3.11 6.25 -0.26
C PRO A 93 -3.72 4.98 0.33
N PHE A 94 -3.21 4.52 1.47
CA PHE A 94 -3.61 3.31 2.21
C PHE A 94 -3.39 1.99 1.48
N GLU A 95 -3.00 1.99 0.23
CA GLU A 95 -2.73 0.78 -0.55
C GLU A 95 -1.28 0.30 -0.32
N PRO A 96 -1.06 -1.00 -0.04
CA PRO A 96 0.29 -1.57 -0.04
C PRO A 96 0.88 -1.54 -1.44
N LEU A 97 2.04 -0.90 -1.60
CA LEU A 97 2.76 -0.78 -2.87
C LEU A 97 4.04 -1.61 -2.82
N GLU A 98 4.24 -2.48 -3.82
CA GLU A 98 5.54 -3.12 -4.05
C GLU A 98 6.47 -2.10 -4.70
N VAL A 99 7.55 -1.74 -4.00
CA VAL A 99 8.51 -0.76 -4.49
C VAL A 99 9.86 -1.41 -4.66
N GLN A 100 10.46 -1.22 -5.84
CA GLN A 100 11.83 -1.60 -6.13
C GLN A 100 12.64 -0.37 -6.48
N VAL A 101 13.80 -0.22 -5.83
CA VAL A 101 14.83 0.75 -6.21
C VAL A 101 16.06 -0.01 -6.71
N GLN A 102 16.52 0.35 -7.89
CA GLN A 102 17.76 -0.18 -8.47
C GLN A 102 18.69 0.98 -8.79
N VAL A 103 19.91 0.91 -8.31
CA VAL A 103 20.96 1.90 -8.60
C VAL A 103 21.93 1.35 -9.64
N PHE A 104 22.25 2.19 -10.62
CA PHE A 104 23.10 1.84 -11.77
C PHE A 104 24.30 2.77 -11.86
N THR A 105 25.41 2.25 -12.31
CA THR A 105 26.49 3.07 -12.85
C THR A 105 26.02 3.79 -14.13
N VAL A 106 26.73 4.83 -14.54
CA VAL A 106 26.47 5.50 -15.83
C VAL A 106 26.63 4.59 -17.06
N THR A 107 27.30 3.45 -16.90
CA THR A 107 27.43 2.41 -17.95
C THR A 107 26.30 1.38 -17.92
N GLY A 108 25.31 1.51 -17.02
CA GLY A 108 24.15 0.64 -16.93
C GLY A 108 24.33 -0.62 -16.06
N LYS A 109 25.47 -0.78 -15.36
CA LYS A 109 25.65 -1.89 -14.42
C LYS A 109 24.89 -1.63 -13.13
N ILE A 110 24.02 -2.57 -12.70
CA ILE A 110 23.36 -2.53 -11.39
C ILE A 110 24.42 -2.70 -10.30
N VAL A 111 24.36 -1.84 -9.28
CA VAL A 111 25.25 -1.86 -8.12
C VAL A 111 24.49 -2.14 -6.83
N TRP A 112 23.19 -1.85 -6.78
CA TRP A 112 22.37 -2.11 -5.61
C TRP A 112 20.90 -2.26 -6.00
N THR A 113 20.18 -3.16 -5.31
CA THR A 113 18.76 -3.39 -5.49
C THR A 113 18.08 -3.55 -4.13
N GLN A 114 16.99 -2.82 -3.91
CA GLN A 114 16.12 -2.96 -2.76
C GLN A 114 14.69 -3.21 -3.21
N ASN A 115 14.04 -4.20 -2.60
CA ASN A 115 12.60 -4.46 -2.75
C ASN A 115 11.93 -4.30 -1.38
N GLN A 116 10.84 -3.58 -1.32
CA GLN A 116 10.11 -3.32 -0.09
C GLN A 116 8.62 -3.13 -0.39
N ILE A 117 7.76 -3.59 0.52
CA ILE A 117 6.36 -3.18 0.55
C ILE A 117 6.27 -1.90 1.37
N VAL A 118 5.68 -0.89 0.79
CA VAL A 118 5.49 0.44 1.37
C VAL A 118 4.01 0.62 1.66
N ASN A 119 3.67 1.03 2.89
CA ASN A 119 2.31 1.32 3.34
C ASN A 119 2.26 2.77 3.81
N THR A 120 1.56 3.63 3.09
CA THR A 120 1.42 5.04 3.46
C THR A 120 -0.04 5.42 3.65
N ASP A 121 -0.32 6.16 4.71
CA ASP A 121 -1.66 6.73 4.95
C ASP A 121 -1.96 7.93 4.05
N GLY A 122 -0.93 8.43 3.36
CA GLY A 122 -1.00 9.59 2.47
C GLY A 122 -0.41 9.31 1.10
N PHE A 123 -0.14 10.38 0.36
CA PHE A 123 0.35 10.35 -1.01
C PHE A 123 1.89 10.39 -1.13
N LEU A 124 2.62 10.46 -0.01
CA LEU A 124 4.08 10.58 0.02
C LEU A 124 4.71 9.37 0.72
N SER A 125 5.62 8.67 0.05
CA SER A 125 6.50 7.66 0.62
C SER A 125 7.92 8.19 0.84
N ARG A 126 8.53 7.78 1.98
CA ARG A 126 9.93 8.07 2.37
C ARG A 126 10.60 6.89 3.06
N GLU A 127 10.03 5.72 2.95
CA GLU A 127 10.42 4.56 3.77
C GLU A 127 11.66 3.83 3.28
N ILE A 128 12.08 4.07 2.03
CA ILE A 128 13.21 3.38 1.43
C ILE A 128 14.48 4.18 1.65
N THR A 129 15.45 3.55 2.29
CA THR A 129 16.72 4.17 2.66
C THR A 129 17.90 3.42 2.07
N TRP A 130 19.00 4.13 1.79
CA TRP A 130 20.20 3.53 1.28
C TRP A 130 21.47 4.17 1.88
N ASN A 131 22.43 3.34 2.22
CA ASN A 131 23.68 3.76 2.88
C ASN A 131 24.87 3.91 1.93
N GLY A 132 24.67 3.83 0.61
CA GLY A 132 25.72 3.94 -0.41
C GLY A 132 26.62 2.71 -0.51
N LYS A 133 26.13 1.53 -0.10
CA LYS A 133 26.82 0.25 -0.28
C LYS A 133 26.15 -0.56 -1.39
N ASP A 134 26.92 -1.42 -2.02
CA ASP A 134 26.41 -2.39 -2.99
C ASP A 134 25.71 -3.58 -2.31
N ASP A 135 25.20 -4.52 -3.12
CA ASP A 135 24.50 -5.71 -2.63
C ASP A 135 25.44 -6.68 -1.85
N PHE A 136 26.75 -6.49 -1.93
CA PHE A 136 27.76 -7.26 -1.18
C PHE A 136 28.19 -6.59 0.13
N GLY A 137 27.74 -5.35 0.37
CA GLY A 137 28.07 -4.57 1.55
C GLY A 137 29.31 -3.68 1.38
N ASP A 138 29.90 -3.65 0.21
CA ASP A 138 31.05 -2.81 -0.09
C ASP A 138 30.61 -1.38 -0.45
N ARG A 139 31.43 -0.39 -0.05
CA ARG A 139 31.13 1.01 -0.32
C ARG A 139 31.33 1.33 -1.79
N ILE A 140 30.31 1.92 -2.40
CA ILE A 140 30.38 2.37 -3.79
C ILE A 140 31.22 3.63 -3.88
N GLY A 141 31.97 3.78 -4.98
CA GLY A 141 32.82 4.93 -5.23
C GLY A 141 32.05 6.24 -5.35
N LYS A 142 32.71 7.34 -5.06
CA LYS A 142 32.19 8.69 -5.29
C LYS A 142 31.88 8.89 -6.76
N GLY A 143 30.79 9.54 -7.08
CA GLY A 143 30.43 9.78 -8.46
C GLY A 143 28.94 9.97 -8.69
N VAL A 144 28.58 9.99 -9.97
CA VAL A 144 27.21 10.12 -10.45
C VAL A 144 26.67 8.75 -10.80
N TYR A 145 25.45 8.48 -10.33
CA TYR A 145 24.70 7.24 -10.56
C TYR A 145 23.30 7.60 -11.05
N VAL A 146 22.63 6.61 -11.61
CA VAL A 146 21.20 6.69 -11.96
C VAL A 146 20.46 5.66 -11.13
N TYR A 147 19.32 5.99 -10.63
CA TYR A 147 18.45 4.99 -10.04
C TYR A 147 17.12 4.90 -10.78
N LYS A 148 16.56 3.70 -10.79
CA LYS A 148 15.22 3.40 -11.24
C LYS A 148 14.36 3.10 -10.03
N LEU A 149 13.25 3.81 -9.89
CA LEU A 149 12.18 3.52 -8.97
C LEU A 149 11.05 2.85 -9.74
N THR A 150 10.70 1.65 -9.35
CA THR A 150 9.54 0.91 -9.87
C THR A 150 8.53 0.76 -8.75
N VAL A 151 7.30 1.17 -8.99
CA VAL A 151 6.18 1.05 -8.03
C VAL A 151 5.09 0.24 -8.68
N LYS A 152 4.61 -0.78 -7.96
CA LYS A 152 3.52 -1.66 -8.41
C LYS A 152 2.44 -1.74 -7.34
N SER A 153 1.19 -1.56 -7.77
CA SER A 153 0.01 -1.78 -6.95
C SER A 153 -0.15 -3.26 -6.64
N THR A 154 -0.31 -3.61 -5.37
CA THR A 154 -0.59 -5.00 -4.96
C THR A 154 -2.04 -5.41 -5.26
N LEU A 155 -2.95 -4.45 -5.37
CA LEU A 155 -4.38 -4.68 -5.59
C LEU A 155 -4.73 -4.79 -7.08
N THR A 156 -4.21 -3.87 -7.90
CA THR A 156 -4.55 -3.80 -9.33
C THR A 156 -3.51 -4.43 -10.24
N GLY A 157 -2.27 -4.65 -9.74
CA GLY A 157 -1.13 -5.12 -10.54
C GLY A 157 -0.55 -4.07 -11.49
N GLN A 158 -1.09 -2.85 -11.50
CA GLN A 158 -0.55 -1.75 -12.30
C GLN A 158 0.87 -1.40 -11.83
N GLN A 159 1.72 -1.05 -12.77
CA GLN A 159 3.12 -0.72 -12.49
C GLN A 159 3.52 0.57 -13.21
N VAL A 160 4.36 1.35 -12.56
CA VAL A 160 4.98 2.57 -13.10
C VAL A 160 6.44 2.64 -12.70
N GLU A 161 7.26 3.23 -13.55
CA GLU A 161 8.69 3.39 -13.27
C GLU A 161 9.19 4.79 -13.64
N LYS A 162 10.19 5.25 -12.89
CA LYS A 162 10.87 6.53 -13.10
C LYS A 162 12.38 6.37 -12.87
N PHE A 163 13.15 7.16 -13.62
CA PHE A 163 14.60 7.24 -13.49
C PHE A 163 15.00 8.61 -13.01
N GLU A 164 15.93 8.66 -12.07
CA GLU A 164 16.50 9.88 -11.53
C GLU A 164 17.99 9.75 -11.28
N LYS A 165 18.68 10.88 -11.13
CA LYS A 165 20.11 10.96 -10.89
C LYS A 165 20.39 11.11 -9.40
N LEU A 166 21.40 10.41 -8.90
CA LEU A 166 21.97 10.62 -7.57
C LEU A 166 23.48 10.83 -7.61
N VAL A 167 24.01 11.47 -6.58
CA VAL A 167 25.42 11.79 -6.48
C VAL A 167 25.96 11.36 -5.11
N ILE A 168 27.05 10.58 -5.10
CA ILE A 168 27.78 10.16 -3.90
C ILE A 168 29.05 11.01 -3.78
N LEU A 169 29.31 11.57 -2.57
CA LEU A 169 30.48 12.41 -2.25
C LEU A 169 31.54 11.64 -1.47
#